data_ea362e22e2a7c43907b44943ba7d71af
#
_entry.id   ea362e22e2a7c43907b44943ba7d71af
#
_cell.length_a   1.000
_cell.length_b   1.000
_cell.length_c   1.000
_cell.angle_alpha   90.00
_cell.angle_beta   90.00
_cell.angle_gamma   90.00
#
_symmetry.space_group_name_H-M   'P 1'
#
loop_
_entity.id
_entity.type
_entity.pdbx_description
1 polymer ?
#
loop_
_entity_poly.entity_id
_entity_poly.type
_entity_poly.pdbx_seq_one_letter_code
_entity_poly.pdbx_strand_id
1 'polypeptide(L)'
;LRKRFTPGFDENNRPEIWIQITVPNEFRPMGTSYNIGVSAGIESTIYPGDWVEGSNKMDLNFLSSNHSKNVLQTTQLEKKANKTNKTIGIVKYEKPVEVLFEGLDLNNYYKNPAKTDILKDIHEDFCFLYTGHWLRGKIGEDRKNTGLMLKTFLETFKDMGKKRPALVLKTNHINYSLIDREEI
;
A
#
# COMPACT_ATOMS: atom_id res chain seq x y z
N LEU A 1 20.12 13.43 -6.17
CA LEU A 1 18.68 13.65 -6.00
C LEU A 1 18.35 14.95 -5.24
N ARG A 2 19.02 15.24 -4.10
CA ARG A 2 18.75 16.48 -3.33
C ARG A 2 18.96 17.79 -4.12
N LYS A 3 19.85 17.81 -5.12
CA LYS A 3 20.12 19.01 -5.96
C LYS A 3 18.99 19.34 -6.95
N ARG A 4 18.01 18.46 -7.13
CA ARG A 4 16.85 18.66 -8.02
C ARG A 4 15.54 18.93 -7.28
N PHE A 5 15.60 19.01 -5.96
CA PHE A 5 14.42 19.29 -5.14
C PHE A 5 14.27 20.82 -5.03
N THR A 6 13.28 21.36 -5.72
CA THR A 6 12.87 22.76 -5.59
C THR A 6 11.60 22.81 -4.76
N PRO A 7 11.57 23.48 -3.62
CA PRO A 7 10.34 23.71 -2.88
C PRO A 7 9.49 24.76 -3.62
N GLY A 8 8.39 24.31 -4.21
CA GLY A 8 7.43 25.18 -4.88
C GLY A 8 7.67 25.37 -6.39
N PHE A 9 6.66 25.94 -7.06
CA PHE A 9 6.72 26.30 -8.47
C PHE A 9 7.18 27.74 -8.62
N ASP A 10 8.13 27.97 -9.52
CA ASP A 10 8.35 29.28 -10.09
C ASP A 10 7.24 29.56 -11.11
N GLU A 11 6.47 30.61 -10.91
CA GLU A 11 5.37 30.97 -11.83
C GLU A 11 5.85 31.21 -13.27
N ASN A 12 7.11 31.59 -13.43
CA ASN A 12 7.75 31.83 -14.74
C ASN A 12 8.32 30.58 -15.39
N ASN A 13 8.37 29.45 -14.67
CA ASN A 13 8.98 28.20 -15.16
C ASN A 13 8.13 26.99 -14.75
N ARG A 14 6.86 26.99 -15.15
CA ARG A 14 5.95 25.86 -14.89
C ARG A 14 6.36 24.65 -15.70
N PRO A 15 6.42 23.46 -15.08
CA PRO A 15 6.65 22.22 -15.81
C PRO A 15 5.46 21.93 -16.75
N GLU A 16 5.72 21.32 -17.88
CA GLU A 16 4.67 20.85 -18.79
C GLU A 16 3.92 19.67 -18.23
N ILE A 17 4.62 18.79 -17.48
CA ILE A 17 4.07 17.56 -16.92
C ILE A 17 4.24 17.58 -15.39
N TRP A 18 3.15 17.27 -14.68
CA TRP A 18 3.14 17.04 -13.25
C TRP A 18 2.85 15.57 -12.96
N ILE A 19 3.70 14.92 -12.16
CA ILE A 19 3.50 13.53 -11.72
C ILE A 19 3.37 13.53 -10.20
N GLN A 20 2.25 13.00 -9.71
CA GLN A 20 2.01 12.86 -8.27
C GLN A 20 1.85 11.39 -7.91
N ILE A 21 2.63 10.93 -6.92
CA ILE A 21 2.62 9.54 -6.44
C ILE A 21 2.08 9.55 -5.02
N THR A 22 0.80 9.21 -4.88
CA THR A 22 0.09 9.17 -3.59
C THR A 22 -1.24 8.43 -3.72
N VAL A 23 -2.06 8.45 -2.66
CA VAL A 23 -3.45 7.96 -2.71
C VAL A 23 -4.34 8.93 -3.49
N PRO A 24 -5.32 8.44 -4.28
CA PRO A 24 -6.05 9.26 -5.25
C PRO A 24 -6.81 10.46 -4.67
N ASN A 25 -7.35 10.37 -3.46
CA ASN A 25 -8.04 11.51 -2.83
C ASN A 25 -7.12 12.70 -2.52
N GLU A 26 -5.79 12.49 -2.53
CA GLU A 26 -4.79 13.53 -2.38
C GLU A 26 -4.31 14.12 -3.70
N PHE A 27 -4.75 13.61 -4.84
CA PHE A 27 -4.35 14.14 -6.15
C PHE A 27 -4.77 15.60 -6.32
N ARG A 28 -3.79 16.44 -6.64
CA ARG A 28 -3.95 17.88 -6.86
C ARG A 28 -3.25 18.28 -8.14
N PRO A 29 -3.98 18.53 -9.24
CA PRO A 29 -3.42 19.10 -10.45
C PRO A 29 -2.77 20.46 -10.15
N MET A 30 -1.60 20.68 -10.72
CA MET A 30 -0.79 21.88 -10.43
C MET A 30 -0.85 22.93 -11.54
N GLY A 31 -1.88 22.92 -12.40
CA GLY A 31 -2.02 23.86 -13.50
C GLY A 31 -1.00 23.66 -14.61
N THR A 32 -0.44 22.46 -14.73
CA THR A 32 0.44 22.02 -15.81
C THR A 32 -0.39 21.57 -17.03
N SER A 33 0.26 21.43 -18.20
CA SER A 33 -0.42 20.98 -19.42
C SER A 33 -0.92 19.54 -19.30
N TYR A 34 -0.24 18.69 -18.52
CA TYR A 34 -0.59 17.30 -18.31
C TYR A 34 -0.28 16.82 -16.90
N ASN A 35 -1.27 16.22 -16.27
CA ASN A 35 -1.18 15.76 -14.88
C ASN A 35 -1.33 14.23 -14.81
N ILE A 36 -0.35 13.57 -14.23
CA ILE A 36 -0.30 12.11 -14.10
C ILE A 36 -0.42 11.72 -12.62
N GLY A 37 -1.41 10.91 -12.29
CA GLY A 37 -1.54 10.29 -10.98
C GLY A 37 -0.95 8.88 -10.97
N VAL A 38 -0.14 8.56 -9.97
CA VAL A 38 0.40 7.22 -9.76
C VAL A 38 -0.01 6.74 -8.37
N SER A 39 -0.66 5.58 -8.30
CA SER A 39 -1.11 4.99 -7.04
C SER A 39 -0.95 3.47 -7.07
N ALA A 40 -0.71 2.87 -5.91
CA ALA A 40 -0.75 1.41 -5.76
C ALA A 40 -2.13 0.83 -6.10
N GLY A 41 -3.17 1.65 -5.99
CA GLY A 41 -4.54 1.22 -6.22
C GLY A 41 -5.17 0.59 -4.98
N ILE A 42 -6.05 -0.38 -5.18
CA ILE A 42 -6.81 -0.99 -4.09
C ILE A 42 -6.89 -2.50 -4.27
N GLU A 43 -6.92 -3.23 -3.18
CA GLU A 43 -7.04 -4.69 -3.15
C GLU A 43 -8.50 -5.16 -3.03
N SER A 44 -9.42 -4.27 -2.63
CA SER A 44 -10.86 -4.56 -2.56
C SER A 44 -11.53 -4.52 -3.92
N THR A 45 -12.83 -4.82 -3.96
CA THR A 45 -13.62 -4.92 -5.19
C THR A 45 -14.37 -3.64 -5.57
N ILE A 46 -14.18 -2.57 -4.80
CA ILE A 46 -14.82 -1.27 -5.03
C ILE A 46 -13.91 -0.13 -4.54
N TYR A 47 -13.81 0.94 -5.33
CA TYR A 47 -13.09 2.15 -4.92
C TYR A 47 -13.96 3.06 -4.05
N PRO A 48 -13.39 3.73 -3.04
CA PRO A 48 -14.03 4.85 -2.36
C PRO A 48 -14.38 5.96 -3.35
N GLY A 49 -15.51 6.63 -3.14
CA GLY A 49 -15.98 7.68 -4.06
C GLY A 49 -15.01 8.86 -4.20
N ASP A 50 -14.39 9.27 -3.10
CA ASP A 50 -13.36 10.33 -3.08
C ASP A 50 -12.08 9.94 -3.84
N TRP A 51 -11.75 8.64 -3.91
CA TRP A 51 -10.64 8.14 -4.71
C TRP A 51 -10.96 8.16 -6.21
N VAL A 52 -12.19 7.82 -6.59
CA VAL A 52 -12.66 7.95 -7.98
C VAL A 52 -12.67 9.41 -8.41
N GLU A 53 -13.22 10.30 -7.57
CA GLU A 53 -13.23 11.75 -7.83
C GLU A 53 -11.81 12.33 -7.89
N GLY A 54 -10.90 11.86 -7.03
CA GLY A 54 -9.50 12.24 -7.05
C GLY A 54 -8.79 11.80 -8.33
N SER A 55 -8.97 10.56 -8.74
CA SER A 55 -8.41 10.02 -9.99
C SER A 55 -8.92 10.77 -11.23
N ASN A 56 -10.17 11.22 -11.23
CA ASN A 56 -10.73 12.01 -12.33
C ASN A 56 -10.13 13.41 -12.48
N LYS A 57 -9.40 13.91 -11.49
CA LYS A 57 -8.69 15.19 -11.58
C LYS A 57 -7.42 15.12 -12.43
N MET A 58 -6.88 13.92 -12.63
CA MET A 58 -5.65 13.69 -13.40
C MET A 58 -6.00 13.37 -14.85
N ASP A 59 -5.11 13.71 -15.78
CA ASP A 59 -5.28 13.45 -17.20
C ASP A 59 -5.00 11.99 -17.55
N LEU A 60 -4.11 11.34 -16.79
CA LEU A 60 -3.77 9.92 -16.86
C LEU A 60 -3.52 9.38 -15.46
N ASN A 61 -3.97 8.16 -15.20
CA ASN A 61 -3.62 7.45 -13.97
C ASN A 61 -2.83 6.17 -14.26
N PHE A 62 -1.83 5.92 -13.44
CA PHE A 62 -1.11 4.64 -13.40
C PHE A 62 -1.45 3.89 -12.11
N LEU A 63 -1.76 2.60 -12.24
CA LEU A 63 -2.03 1.69 -11.13
C LEU A 63 -1.10 0.48 -11.22
N SER A 64 -0.82 -0.15 -10.08
CA SER A 64 0.17 -1.23 -10.02
C SER A 64 -0.31 -2.56 -10.60
N SER A 65 -1.62 -2.74 -10.84
CA SER A 65 -2.17 -4.02 -11.29
C SER A 65 -3.40 -3.90 -12.17
N ASN A 66 -3.64 -4.94 -12.99
CA ASN A 66 -4.88 -5.08 -13.75
C ASN A 66 -6.12 -5.16 -12.85
N HIS A 67 -6.00 -5.77 -11.66
CA HIS A 67 -7.09 -5.79 -10.69
C HIS A 67 -7.51 -4.37 -10.31
N SER A 68 -6.59 -3.55 -9.82
CA SER A 68 -6.87 -2.17 -9.45
C SER A 68 -7.40 -1.33 -10.61
N LYS A 69 -6.86 -1.51 -11.83
CA LYS A 69 -7.37 -0.87 -13.06
C LYS A 69 -8.83 -1.24 -13.31
N ASN A 70 -9.15 -2.53 -13.30
CA ASN A 70 -10.51 -3.01 -13.55
C ASN A 70 -11.48 -2.53 -12.47
N VAL A 71 -11.10 -2.59 -11.20
CA VAL A 71 -11.95 -2.11 -10.09
C VAL A 71 -12.22 -0.61 -10.22
N LEU A 72 -11.21 0.21 -10.56
CA LEU A 72 -11.41 1.64 -10.78
C LEU A 72 -12.39 1.91 -11.92
N GLN A 73 -12.25 1.23 -13.06
CA GLN A 73 -13.08 1.42 -14.25
C GLN A 73 -14.53 0.93 -14.06
N THR A 74 -14.74 -0.09 -13.23
CA THR A 74 -16.06 -0.66 -12.99
C THR A 74 -16.79 -0.07 -11.79
N THR A 75 -16.09 0.67 -10.92
CA THR A 75 -16.70 1.31 -9.76
C THR A 75 -17.71 2.38 -10.20
N GLN A 76 -18.95 2.21 -9.76
CA GLN A 76 -20.02 3.20 -9.90
C GLN A 76 -20.72 3.36 -8.56
N LEU A 77 -20.82 4.59 -8.07
CA LEU A 77 -21.38 4.91 -6.76
C LEU A 77 -22.44 5.99 -6.89
N GLU A 78 -23.56 5.84 -6.18
CA GLU A 78 -24.53 6.90 -6.06
C GLU A 78 -23.99 8.05 -5.23
N LYS A 79 -23.99 9.25 -5.78
CA LYS A 79 -23.71 10.48 -5.04
C LYS A 79 -25.00 10.98 -4.41
N LYS A 80 -25.04 11.02 -3.09
CA LYS A 80 -26.21 11.48 -2.32
C LYS A 80 -25.99 12.86 -1.73
N ALA A 81 -27.01 13.68 -1.72
CA ALA A 81 -26.96 14.99 -1.05
C ALA A 81 -27.00 14.82 0.47
N ASN A 82 -26.04 15.40 1.17
CA ASN A 82 -25.83 15.24 2.62
C ASN A 82 -27.08 15.56 3.48
N LYS A 83 -27.92 16.49 3.05
CA LYS A 83 -29.10 16.91 3.84
C LYS A 83 -30.37 16.13 3.53
N THR A 84 -30.52 15.60 2.32
CA THR A 84 -31.80 15.02 1.85
C THR A 84 -31.69 13.54 1.54
N ASN A 85 -30.50 12.97 1.58
CA ASN A 85 -30.20 11.60 1.17
C ASN A 85 -30.69 11.23 -0.26
N LYS A 86 -31.07 12.25 -1.06
CA LYS A 86 -31.49 12.05 -2.46
C LYS A 86 -30.26 11.84 -3.34
N THR A 87 -30.36 10.90 -4.27
CA THR A 87 -29.35 10.68 -5.30
C THR A 87 -29.29 11.90 -6.22
N ILE A 88 -28.10 12.52 -6.30
CA ILE A 88 -27.83 13.72 -7.11
C ILE A 88 -26.93 13.44 -8.31
N GLY A 89 -26.42 12.21 -8.45
CA GLY A 89 -25.57 11.80 -9.56
C GLY A 89 -24.93 10.45 -9.32
N ILE A 90 -24.08 10.08 -10.26
CA ILE A 90 -23.24 8.87 -10.20
C ILE A 90 -21.77 9.30 -10.23
N VAL A 91 -20.98 8.79 -9.31
CA VAL A 91 -19.54 8.89 -9.33
C VAL A 91 -18.99 7.69 -10.09
N LYS A 92 -18.32 7.92 -11.19
CA LYS A 92 -17.64 6.90 -12.00
C LYS A 92 -16.31 7.44 -12.52
N TYR A 93 -15.43 6.55 -12.90
CA TYR A 93 -14.14 6.92 -13.48
C TYR A 93 -14.26 7.22 -14.99
N GLU A 94 -13.65 8.31 -15.46
CA GLU A 94 -13.83 8.82 -16.83
C GLU A 94 -12.52 9.18 -17.56
N LYS A 95 -11.37 8.90 -16.95
CA LYS A 95 -10.05 9.27 -17.47
C LYS A 95 -9.29 8.05 -17.99
N PRO A 96 -8.23 8.23 -18.80
CA PRO A 96 -7.32 7.15 -19.16
C PRO A 96 -6.65 6.55 -17.91
N VAL A 97 -6.55 5.22 -17.86
CA VAL A 97 -5.79 4.49 -16.84
C VAL A 97 -5.00 3.36 -17.45
N GLU A 98 -3.73 3.26 -17.06
CA GLU A 98 -2.84 2.22 -17.50
C GLU A 98 -2.19 1.51 -16.31
N VAL A 99 -1.71 0.30 -16.56
CA VAL A 99 -0.98 -0.46 -15.55
C VAL A 99 0.50 -0.13 -15.66
N LEU A 100 1.05 0.41 -14.57
CA LEU A 100 2.47 0.54 -14.34
C LEU A 100 2.85 -0.44 -13.24
N PHE A 101 3.26 -1.65 -13.63
CA PHE A 101 3.61 -2.69 -12.68
C PHE A 101 4.86 -2.30 -11.86
N GLU A 102 4.83 -2.60 -10.57
CA GLU A 102 5.96 -2.33 -9.68
C GLU A 102 7.13 -3.24 -10.03
N GLY A 103 8.26 -2.62 -10.35
CA GLY A 103 9.49 -3.33 -10.69
C GLY A 103 10.29 -3.75 -9.46
N LEU A 104 11.18 -4.70 -9.66
CA LEU A 104 12.15 -5.16 -8.66
C LEU A 104 13.57 -5.00 -9.22
N ASP A 105 14.46 -4.39 -8.44
CA ASP A 105 15.88 -4.34 -8.77
C ASP A 105 16.55 -5.68 -8.50
N LEU A 106 16.75 -6.48 -9.54
CA LEU A 106 17.34 -7.80 -9.46
C LEU A 106 18.82 -7.81 -9.08
N ASN A 107 19.53 -6.66 -9.14
CA ASN A 107 20.89 -6.55 -8.64
C ASN A 107 20.92 -6.54 -7.10
N ASN A 108 19.88 -6.00 -6.48
CA ASN A 108 19.74 -5.94 -5.02
C ASN A 108 18.90 -7.10 -4.46
N TYR A 109 17.94 -7.63 -5.23
CA TYR A 109 17.00 -8.66 -4.81
C TYR A 109 17.17 -9.91 -5.67
N TYR A 110 18.05 -10.79 -5.27
CA TYR A 110 18.34 -12.06 -5.94
C TYR A 110 18.44 -13.21 -4.95
N LYS A 111 18.27 -14.43 -5.45
CA LYS A 111 18.47 -15.61 -4.63
C LYS A 111 19.97 -15.74 -4.31
N ASN A 112 20.34 -15.39 -3.09
CA ASN A 112 21.72 -15.55 -2.63
C ASN A 112 21.97 -17.02 -2.24
N PRO A 113 22.84 -17.76 -2.93
CA PRO A 113 23.17 -19.12 -2.57
C PRO A 113 24.08 -19.21 -1.34
N ALA A 114 24.67 -18.12 -0.90
CA ALA A 114 25.51 -18.10 0.29
C ALA A 114 24.67 -18.39 1.55
N LYS A 115 25.11 -19.34 2.35
CA LYS A 115 24.54 -19.55 3.68
C LYS A 115 24.81 -18.31 4.53
N THR A 116 23.76 -17.77 5.14
CA THR A 116 23.88 -16.68 6.10
C THR A 116 23.77 -17.24 7.51
N ASP A 117 24.55 -16.68 8.43
CA ASP A 117 24.48 -17.07 9.85
C ASP A 117 23.30 -16.43 10.60
N ILE A 118 22.46 -15.65 9.90
CA ILE A 118 21.34 -14.93 10.51
C ILE A 118 20.33 -15.89 11.17
N LEU A 119 20.18 -17.09 10.62
CA LEU A 119 19.24 -18.11 11.10
C LEU A 119 19.93 -19.27 11.84
N LYS A 120 21.19 -19.12 12.23
CA LYS A 120 21.96 -20.21 12.86
C LYS A 120 21.37 -20.73 14.18
N ASP A 121 20.64 -19.88 14.88
CA ASP A 121 20.01 -20.21 16.16
C ASP A 121 18.61 -20.82 15.99
N ILE A 122 18.14 -20.99 14.76
CA ILE A 122 16.90 -21.69 14.45
C ILE A 122 17.23 -23.14 14.16
N HIS A 123 16.74 -24.02 15.02
CA HIS A 123 17.02 -25.47 14.98
C HIS A 123 15.89 -26.28 14.34
N GLU A 124 14.76 -25.64 14.06
CA GLU A 124 13.60 -26.26 13.43
C GLU A 124 13.87 -26.52 11.93
N ASP A 125 13.39 -27.67 11.42
CA ASP A 125 13.55 -28.07 10.01
C ASP A 125 12.83 -27.15 9.02
N PHE A 126 11.82 -26.42 9.49
CA PHE A 126 11.04 -25.50 8.68
C PHE A 126 10.77 -24.19 9.42
N CYS A 127 10.82 -23.09 8.66
CA CYS A 127 10.66 -21.76 9.20
C CYS A 127 9.69 -20.94 8.34
N PHE A 128 8.66 -20.38 8.96
CA PHE A 128 7.85 -19.32 8.36
C PHE A 128 8.52 -17.98 8.56
N LEU A 129 8.46 -17.12 7.53
CA LEU A 129 8.91 -15.73 7.63
C LEU A 129 7.71 -14.80 7.49
N TYR A 130 7.48 -13.98 8.49
CA TYR A 130 6.59 -12.82 8.42
C TYR A 130 7.43 -11.55 8.25
N THR A 131 7.08 -10.72 7.26
CA THR A 131 7.70 -9.40 7.08
C THR A 131 6.60 -8.35 7.02
N GLY A 132 6.63 -7.37 7.91
CA GLY A 132 5.62 -6.32 7.94
C GLY A 132 5.78 -5.38 9.12
N HIS A 133 4.96 -4.32 9.13
CA HIS A 133 4.83 -3.45 10.28
C HIS A 133 3.94 -4.09 11.34
N TRP A 134 4.39 -4.11 12.57
CA TRP A 134 3.53 -4.42 13.70
C TRP A 134 2.83 -3.13 14.15
N LEU A 135 1.59 -2.99 13.74
CA LEU A 135 0.79 -1.80 14.03
C LEU A 135 0.07 -1.93 15.36
N ARG A 136 -0.24 -0.79 15.99
CA ARG A 136 -1.07 -0.75 17.19
C ARG A 136 -2.45 -1.31 16.90
N GLY A 137 -3.00 -2.02 17.86
CA GLY A 137 -4.33 -2.61 17.81
C GLY A 137 -4.37 -3.92 18.61
N LYS A 138 -5.56 -4.29 19.06
CA LYS A 138 -5.80 -5.61 19.66
C LYS A 138 -5.69 -6.69 18.58
N ILE A 139 -5.70 -7.94 18.99
CA ILE A 139 -5.69 -9.09 18.08
C ILE A 139 -6.87 -8.99 17.11
N GLY A 140 -6.56 -8.90 15.80
CA GLY A 140 -7.54 -8.77 14.74
C GLY A 140 -7.99 -7.34 14.42
N GLU A 141 -7.49 -6.33 15.14
CA GLU A 141 -7.81 -4.92 14.91
C GLU A 141 -6.71 -4.18 14.12
N ASP A 142 -5.46 -4.67 14.16
CA ASP A 142 -4.39 -4.07 13.37
C ASP A 142 -4.52 -4.45 11.87
N ARG A 143 -4.26 -3.49 10.99
CA ARG A 143 -4.43 -3.65 9.53
C ARG A 143 -3.61 -4.81 8.93
N LYS A 144 -2.52 -5.19 9.57
CA LYS A 144 -1.64 -6.29 9.11
C LYS A 144 -1.98 -7.62 9.78
N ASN A 145 -2.91 -7.62 10.73
CA ASN A 145 -3.33 -8.81 11.49
C ASN A 145 -2.16 -9.58 12.12
N THR A 146 -1.10 -8.88 12.53
CA THR A 146 0.10 -9.51 13.10
C THR A 146 -0.23 -10.31 14.35
N GLY A 147 -1.02 -9.75 15.27
CA GLY A 147 -1.44 -10.44 16.47
C GLY A 147 -2.30 -11.67 16.19
N LEU A 148 -3.23 -11.57 15.21
CA LEU A 148 -4.04 -12.71 14.79
C LEU A 148 -3.20 -13.82 14.15
N MET A 149 -2.23 -13.45 13.31
CA MET A 149 -1.29 -14.37 12.67
C MET A 149 -0.47 -15.12 13.73
N LEU A 150 0.08 -14.41 14.73
CA LEU A 150 0.82 -15.02 15.83
C LEU A 150 -0.04 -16.01 16.63
N LYS A 151 -1.24 -15.58 17.01
CA LYS A 151 -2.19 -16.44 17.73
C LYS A 151 -2.48 -17.71 16.92
N THR A 152 -2.81 -17.56 15.64
CA THR A 152 -3.11 -18.69 14.75
C THR A 152 -1.92 -19.63 14.61
N PHE A 153 -0.71 -19.10 14.44
CA PHE A 153 0.51 -19.90 14.39
C PHE A 153 0.70 -20.72 15.67
N LEU A 154 0.63 -20.08 16.84
CA LEU A 154 0.81 -20.74 18.11
C LEU A 154 -0.26 -21.82 18.36
N GLU A 155 -1.52 -21.52 18.07
CA GLU A 155 -2.62 -22.49 18.24
C GLU A 155 -2.50 -23.69 17.28
N THR A 156 -2.07 -23.44 16.04
CA THR A 156 -1.92 -24.48 15.01
C THR A 156 -0.81 -25.48 15.35
N PHE A 157 0.32 -24.99 15.85
CA PHE A 157 1.53 -25.80 16.02
C PHE A 157 1.85 -26.18 17.47
N LYS A 158 1.02 -25.79 18.46
CA LYS A 158 1.27 -26.03 19.88
C LYS A 158 1.53 -27.51 20.25
N ASP A 159 0.82 -28.43 19.58
CA ASP A 159 0.84 -29.86 19.92
C ASP A 159 1.82 -30.67 19.06
N MET A 160 2.60 -30.03 18.18
CA MET A 160 3.53 -30.73 17.27
C MET A 160 4.87 -31.11 17.91
N GLY A 161 5.11 -30.75 19.16
CA GLY A 161 6.35 -31.07 19.90
C GLY A 161 7.60 -30.63 19.11
N LYS A 162 8.53 -31.57 18.91
CA LYS A 162 9.80 -31.30 18.18
C LYS A 162 9.64 -31.07 16.69
N LYS A 163 8.48 -31.36 16.10
CA LYS A 163 8.20 -31.16 14.66
C LYS A 163 7.57 -29.79 14.37
N ARG A 164 7.38 -28.97 15.40
CA ARG A 164 6.82 -27.63 15.19
C ARG A 164 7.76 -26.79 14.34
N PRO A 165 7.25 -25.97 13.44
CA PRO A 165 8.07 -25.04 12.68
C PRO A 165 8.49 -23.84 13.54
N ALA A 166 9.56 -23.14 13.13
CA ALA A 166 9.89 -21.82 13.66
C ALA A 166 9.06 -20.72 12.98
N LEU A 167 8.89 -19.60 13.66
CA LEU A 167 8.35 -18.39 13.10
C LEU A 167 9.38 -17.25 13.29
N VAL A 168 9.87 -16.72 12.18
CA VAL A 168 10.75 -15.55 12.16
C VAL A 168 9.93 -14.31 11.84
N LEU A 169 10.01 -13.32 12.71
CA LEU A 169 9.35 -12.03 12.54
C LEU A 169 10.36 -10.96 12.17
N LYS A 170 10.25 -10.42 10.95
CA LYS A 170 10.93 -9.20 10.55
C LYS A 170 9.94 -8.05 10.60
N THR A 171 9.92 -7.34 11.70
CA THR A 171 9.00 -6.25 11.94
C THR A 171 9.73 -4.94 12.20
N ASN A 172 9.04 -3.84 11.94
CA ASN A 172 9.44 -2.52 12.38
C ASN A 172 8.19 -1.74 12.80
N HIS A 173 8.38 -0.88 13.77
CA HIS A 173 7.37 0.07 14.21
C HIS A 173 7.40 1.33 13.35
N ILE A 174 6.22 1.94 13.16
CA ILE A 174 6.10 3.23 12.48
C ILE A 174 6.80 4.32 13.30
N ASN A 175 6.72 4.23 14.63
CA ASN A 175 7.37 5.15 15.56
C ASN A 175 8.40 4.38 16.38
N TYR A 176 9.66 4.75 16.24
CA TYR A 176 10.78 4.18 17.02
C TYR A 176 10.81 4.70 18.48
N SER A 177 9.66 4.91 19.13
CA SER A 177 9.61 5.35 20.52
C SER A 177 9.89 4.18 21.47
N LEU A 178 10.44 4.48 22.65
CA LEU A 178 10.64 3.47 23.71
C LEU A 178 9.30 2.85 24.14
N ILE A 179 8.24 3.66 24.17
CA ILE A 179 6.88 3.24 24.54
C ILE A 179 6.35 2.18 23.56
N ASP A 180 6.62 2.33 22.26
CA ASP A 180 6.18 1.35 21.25
C ASP A 180 6.90 0.00 21.38
N ARG A 181 8.09 -0.04 22.02
CA ARG A 181 8.83 -1.28 22.29
C ARG A 181 8.32 -2.03 23.52
N GLU A 182 7.73 -1.31 24.47
CA GLU A 182 7.17 -1.89 25.71
C GLU A 182 5.77 -2.47 25.47
N GLU A 183 5.11 -2.11 24.38
CA GLU A 183 3.77 -2.60 24.01
C GLU A 183 3.80 -3.90 23.15
N ILE A 184 4.98 -4.41 22.77
CA ILE A 184 5.17 -5.68 22.05
C ILE A 184 5.56 -6.78 23.01
#